data_a2e6ad08a0da36f88a2ec103c5caf1cf
#
_entry.id   a2e6ad08a0da36f88a2ec103c5caf1cf
#
_cell.length_a   1.000
_cell.length_b   1.000
_cell.length_c   1.000
_cell.angle_alpha   90.00
_cell.angle_beta   90.00
_cell.angle_gamma   90.00
#
_symmetry.space_group_name_H-M   'P 1'
#
loop_
_entity.id
_entity.type
_entity.pdbx_description
1 polymer ?
#
loop_
_entity_poly.entity_id
_entity_poly.type
_entity_poly.pdbx_seq_one_letter_code
_entity_poly.pdbx_strand_id
1 'polypeptide(L)'
;MDWIRLTKSGKDLTGLKGGLIEVTEEELKKHNKKEDCWICIRGFVYNVSPYMEYHPGGEDELMRAAGADGTDLFNEVHRWVNYESMLKECLVGRMAVKPAVPKDCHEGKRVLNGMLPKSQMSDTLPRDVTDTLPRDVTDTLPREDLSSPSYDWFQTESSVTIVVYTKQKNISLDSVIVDLQDDSLRAEAIIKDHSYLVHVGLSHEVQENFSVRVIENVGKIEIVLQKKESVSWQCLGDHLEKHDSFIPKKDTGLYYRRCQLISKEDVTHDTRLFCLMLPPSTHLQVPVGQHVYLKLSVTGAEIVKPYTPVSDSLLSDFKEPVLSPNKYIYFLIKIYPAGLFTPELDRLQIGDFISVSGPEGNFKVSTLQEVEDLFLLAAGTGFTPMVTVLNYALSHMSSLRKVKLMFFNKTEDDIIWRCQLEKLALREKRFDVEFVLSAPSPEWNGKQGHISRALLSEFLQRSSENSRAFLCICGPTPFTDEGIRLLHDLNFSDDEIHGFTA
;
A
#
# COMPACT_ATOMS: atom_id res chain seq x y z
N MET A 1 -29.99 4.58 10.79
CA MET A 1 -30.22 5.91 10.16
C MET A 1 -28.90 6.32 9.54
N ASP A 2 -28.86 6.67 8.28
CA ASP A 2 -27.60 6.78 7.56
C ASP A 2 -26.85 8.07 7.91
N TRP A 3 -25.53 7.98 8.12
CA TRP A 3 -24.64 9.12 8.31
C TRP A 3 -24.84 10.22 7.25
N ILE A 4 -24.97 9.82 5.97
CA ILE A 4 -25.24 10.73 4.85
C ILE A 4 -26.54 11.55 5.05
N ARG A 5 -27.54 10.98 5.70
CA ARG A 5 -28.79 11.68 6.00
C ARG A 5 -28.64 12.72 7.09
N LEU A 6 -27.78 12.42 8.08
CA LEU A 6 -27.44 13.37 9.15
C LEU A 6 -26.62 14.55 8.61
N THR A 7 -25.61 14.31 7.78
CA THR A 7 -24.78 15.38 7.18
C THR A 7 -25.60 16.30 6.26
N LYS A 8 -26.64 15.79 5.60
CA LYS A 8 -27.54 16.58 4.74
C LYS A 8 -28.69 17.26 5.49
N SER A 9 -28.82 17.07 6.81
CA SER A 9 -29.96 17.61 7.59
C SER A 9 -29.85 19.11 7.87
N GLY A 10 -28.74 19.76 7.54
CA GLY A 10 -28.48 21.18 7.84
C GLY A 10 -28.19 21.45 9.33
N LYS A 11 -28.04 20.40 10.16
CA LYS A 11 -27.65 20.52 11.56
C LYS A 11 -26.16 20.87 11.63
N ASP A 12 -25.81 21.82 12.48
CA ASP A 12 -24.41 22.11 12.78
C ASP A 12 -23.77 20.93 13.53
N LEU A 13 -22.88 20.22 12.85
CA LEU A 13 -22.14 19.07 13.42
C LEU A 13 -20.78 19.48 13.97
N THR A 14 -20.32 20.72 13.74
CA THR A 14 -19.08 21.25 14.30
C THR A 14 -19.25 21.67 15.75
N GLY A 15 -20.43 22.13 16.13
CA GLY A 15 -20.73 22.72 17.44
C GLY A 15 -20.27 24.19 17.57
N LEU A 16 -19.75 24.81 16.49
CA LEU A 16 -19.12 26.14 16.54
C LEU A 16 -20.04 27.30 16.17
N LYS A 17 -21.26 27.04 15.64
CA LYS A 17 -22.21 28.07 15.15
C LYS A 17 -21.63 29.04 14.11
N GLY A 18 -20.55 28.70 13.41
CA GLY A 18 -19.92 29.52 12.36
C GLY A 18 -18.44 29.21 12.24
N GLY A 19 -17.77 29.71 11.27
CA GLY A 19 -16.41 29.69 10.79
C GLY A 19 -15.37 28.70 11.41
N LEU A 20 -14.46 28.24 10.59
CA LEU A 20 -13.33 27.41 11.00
C LEU A 20 -12.40 28.19 11.96
N ILE A 21 -11.82 27.50 12.94
CA ILE A 21 -10.92 28.08 13.93
C ILE A 21 -9.53 27.47 13.87
N GLU A 22 -8.53 28.21 14.38
CA GLU A 22 -7.22 27.63 14.69
C GLU A 22 -7.30 26.96 16.07
N VAL A 23 -6.92 25.69 16.16
CA VAL A 23 -7.01 24.88 17.38
C VAL A 23 -5.62 24.66 17.94
N THR A 24 -5.38 25.09 19.17
CA THR A 24 -4.14 24.78 19.88
C THR A 24 -4.18 23.36 20.46
N GLU A 25 -3.01 22.80 20.73
CA GLU A 25 -2.91 21.48 21.37
C GLU A 25 -3.60 21.44 22.75
N GLU A 26 -3.58 22.57 23.47
CA GLU A 26 -4.25 22.69 24.77
C GLU A 26 -5.77 22.72 24.62
N GLU A 27 -6.27 23.33 23.55
CA GLU A 27 -7.71 23.36 23.28
C GLU A 27 -8.18 21.97 22.84
N LEU A 28 -7.46 21.31 21.91
CA LEU A 28 -7.79 19.96 21.45
C LEU A 28 -7.95 18.98 22.64
N LYS A 29 -7.04 19.02 23.61
CA LYS A 29 -7.06 18.15 24.79
C LYS A 29 -8.29 18.28 25.67
N LYS A 30 -9.03 19.39 25.60
CA LYS A 30 -10.27 19.58 26.37
C LYS A 30 -11.44 18.76 25.83
N HIS A 31 -11.42 18.46 24.53
CA HIS A 31 -12.48 17.76 23.81
C HIS A 31 -12.21 16.25 23.73
N ASN A 32 -12.18 15.59 24.87
CA ASN A 32 -11.78 14.19 25.02
C ASN A 32 -12.87 13.29 25.63
N LYS A 33 -14.14 13.72 25.58
CA LYS A 33 -15.29 12.97 26.08
C LYS A 33 -16.18 12.55 24.91
N LYS A 34 -16.95 11.48 25.06
CA LYS A 34 -17.84 10.95 24.02
C LYS A 34 -18.78 12.00 23.44
N GLU A 35 -19.34 12.83 24.32
CA GLU A 35 -20.30 13.89 23.95
C GLU A 35 -19.61 15.13 23.39
N ASP A 36 -18.29 15.25 23.59
CA ASP A 36 -17.45 16.37 23.14
C ASP A 36 -16.07 15.83 22.77
N CYS A 37 -15.98 15.25 21.56
CA CYS A 37 -14.80 14.55 21.07
C CYS A 37 -14.27 15.20 19.82
N TRP A 38 -13.08 15.79 19.91
CA TRP A 38 -12.36 16.29 18.76
C TRP A 38 -11.13 15.42 18.52
N ILE A 39 -10.86 15.15 17.25
CA ILE A 39 -9.68 14.40 16.80
C ILE A 39 -8.97 15.22 15.73
N CYS A 40 -7.65 15.34 15.86
CA CYS A 40 -6.83 15.86 14.77
C CYS A 40 -6.45 14.71 13.81
N ILE A 41 -6.63 14.92 12.51
CA ILE A 41 -6.17 14.01 11.46
C ILE A 41 -5.43 14.84 10.41
N ARG A 42 -4.13 14.59 10.26
CA ARG A 42 -3.26 15.30 9.29
C ARG A 42 -3.34 16.82 9.40
N GLY A 43 -3.35 17.34 10.64
CA GLY A 43 -3.39 18.76 10.93
C GLY A 43 -4.78 19.43 10.86
N PHE A 44 -5.83 18.70 10.50
CA PHE A 44 -7.21 19.16 10.54
C PHE A 44 -7.94 18.58 11.74
N VAL A 45 -8.75 19.40 12.41
CA VAL A 45 -9.48 19.02 13.62
C VAL A 45 -10.96 18.82 13.28
N TYR A 46 -11.50 17.67 13.70
CA TYR A 46 -12.88 17.26 13.45
C TYR A 46 -13.59 16.99 14.77
N ASN A 47 -14.83 17.48 14.91
CA ASN A 47 -15.73 17.04 15.96
C ASN A 47 -16.38 15.71 15.56
N VAL A 48 -15.93 14.62 16.13
CA VAL A 48 -16.42 13.27 15.80
C VAL A 48 -17.53 12.80 16.74
N SER A 49 -17.98 13.60 17.72
CA SER A 49 -19.09 13.23 18.61
C SER A 49 -20.35 12.82 17.83
N PRO A 50 -20.78 13.54 16.76
CA PRO A 50 -21.95 13.14 15.99
C PRO A 50 -21.73 11.86 15.16
N TYR A 51 -20.46 11.46 14.97
CA TYR A 51 -20.09 10.29 14.16
C TYR A 51 -19.91 9.00 14.97
N MET A 52 -19.86 9.09 16.31
CA MET A 52 -19.61 7.95 17.21
C MET A 52 -20.50 6.74 16.90
N GLU A 53 -21.82 6.96 16.76
CA GLU A 53 -22.79 5.89 16.51
C GLU A 53 -22.73 5.32 15.06
N TYR A 54 -22.01 5.99 14.16
CA TYR A 54 -21.91 5.63 12.75
C TYR A 54 -20.56 5.05 12.36
N HIS A 55 -19.60 5.06 13.30
CA HIS A 55 -18.25 4.54 13.05
C HIS A 55 -18.27 3.01 12.98
N PRO A 56 -17.88 2.39 11.84
CA PRO A 56 -17.95 0.92 11.69
C PRO A 56 -17.06 0.15 12.66
N GLY A 57 -15.95 0.76 13.13
CA GLY A 57 -15.04 0.20 14.13
C GLY A 57 -15.53 0.34 15.60
N GLY A 58 -16.71 0.96 15.80
CA GLY A 58 -17.24 1.26 17.13
C GLY A 58 -16.71 2.57 17.71
N GLU A 59 -17.35 3.02 18.80
CA GLU A 59 -17.02 4.26 19.48
C GLU A 59 -15.69 4.20 20.24
N ASP A 60 -15.35 3.03 20.78
CA ASP A 60 -14.13 2.83 21.56
C ASP A 60 -12.88 3.14 20.74
N GLU A 61 -12.88 2.79 19.44
CA GLU A 61 -11.75 3.07 18.56
C GLU A 61 -11.59 4.59 18.29
N LEU A 62 -12.68 5.34 18.14
CA LEU A 62 -12.60 6.79 18.04
C LEU A 62 -12.09 7.44 19.32
N MET A 63 -12.52 6.92 20.47
CA MET A 63 -12.11 7.43 21.79
C MET A 63 -10.61 7.28 22.07
N ARG A 64 -9.91 6.36 21.40
CA ARG A 64 -8.43 6.21 21.51
C ARG A 64 -7.68 7.46 21.04
N ALA A 65 -8.26 8.21 20.10
CA ALA A 65 -7.68 9.44 19.57
C ALA A 65 -8.36 10.71 20.13
N ALA A 66 -9.28 10.59 21.06
CA ALA A 66 -10.05 11.72 21.59
C ALA A 66 -9.14 12.77 22.23
N GLY A 67 -9.26 14.02 21.80
CA GLY A 67 -8.46 15.14 22.31
C GLY A 67 -6.98 15.13 21.88
N ALA A 68 -6.61 14.33 20.86
CA ALA A 68 -5.24 14.13 20.44
C ALA A 68 -5.09 14.10 18.90
N ASP A 69 -3.84 14.05 18.47
CA ASP A 69 -3.54 13.74 17.05
C ASP A 69 -3.68 12.22 16.83
N GLY A 70 -4.74 11.84 16.15
CA GLY A 70 -5.07 10.47 15.75
C GLY A 70 -4.55 10.09 14.37
N THR A 71 -3.66 10.87 13.76
CA THR A 71 -3.18 10.63 12.39
C THR A 71 -2.57 9.25 12.24
N ASP A 72 -1.75 8.82 13.20
CA ASP A 72 -1.10 7.51 13.13
C ASP A 72 -2.12 6.37 13.28
N LEU A 73 -3.02 6.43 14.29
CA LEU A 73 -4.10 5.46 14.46
C LEU A 73 -5.01 5.39 13.23
N PHE A 74 -5.33 6.55 12.64
CA PHE A 74 -6.13 6.61 11.42
C PHE A 74 -5.39 5.96 10.23
N ASN A 75 -4.09 6.23 10.06
CA ASN A 75 -3.29 5.68 8.98
C ASN A 75 -3.05 4.17 9.11
N GLU A 76 -3.01 3.63 10.33
CA GLU A 76 -2.90 2.18 10.55
C GLU A 76 -4.13 1.41 10.04
N VAL A 77 -5.33 1.95 10.25
CA VAL A 77 -6.58 1.21 9.99
C VAL A 77 -7.35 1.75 8.79
N HIS A 78 -7.26 3.05 8.49
CA HIS A 78 -8.15 3.76 7.56
C HIS A 78 -7.42 4.63 6.53
N ARG A 79 -6.17 4.34 6.22
CA ARG A 79 -5.33 5.16 5.30
C ARG A 79 -6.02 5.50 3.96
N TRP A 80 -6.92 4.62 3.51
CA TRP A 80 -7.68 4.71 2.24
C TRP A 80 -9.03 5.43 2.36
N VAL A 81 -9.49 5.75 3.58
CA VAL A 81 -10.79 6.42 3.78
C VAL A 81 -10.63 7.90 3.47
N ASN A 82 -11.46 8.41 2.56
CA ASN A 82 -11.59 9.84 2.33
C ASN A 82 -12.38 10.49 3.49
N TYR A 83 -11.70 10.63 4.64
CA TYR A 83 -12.27 11.22 5.85
C TYR A 83 -12.62 12.71 5.64
N GLU A 84 -11.89 13.42 4.78
CA GLU A 84 -12.15 14.83 4.48
C GLU A 84 -13.54 15.03 3.88
N SER A 85 -13.95 14.19 2.94
CA SER A 85 -15.27 14.21 2.37
C SER A 85 -16.33 13.70 3.35
N MET A 86 -16.01 12.64 4.11
CA MET A 86 -16.94 11.98 5.03
C MET A 86 -17.23 12.81 6.28
N LEU A 87 -16.22 13.50 6.82
CA LEU A 87 -16.29 14.33 8.02
C LEU A 87 -16.32 15.84 7.70
N LYS A 88 -16.59 16.22 6.45
CA LYS A 88 -16.60 17.62 5.98
C LYS A 88 -17.46 18.53 6.88
N GLU A 89 -18.65 18.07 7.22
CA GLU A 89 -19.59 18.82 8.05
C GLU A 89 -19.23 18.82 9.55
N CYS A 90 -18.19 18.06 9.92
CA CYS A 90 -17.63 17.98 11.27
C CYS A 90 -16.32 18.77 11.41
N LEU A 91 -15.84 19.42 10.36
CA LEU A 91 -14.57 20.14 10.35
C LEU A 91 -14.64 21.37 11.26
N VAL A 92 -13.85 21.34 12.33
CA VAL A 92 -13.69 22.41 13.33
C VAL A 92 -12.69 23.45 12.85
N GLY A 93 -11.55 23.01 12.30
CA GLY A 93 -10.49 23.90 11.87
C GLY A 93 -9.15 23.20 11.65
N ARG A 94 -8.06 23.94 11.82
CA ARG A 94 -6.69 23.45 11.68
C ARG A 94 -5.91 23.60 12.98
N MET A 95 -4.93 22.72 13.18
CA MET A 95 -3.98 22.87 14.27
C MET A 95 -3.14 24.14 14.08
N ALA A 96 -3.00 24.91 15.16
CA ALA A 96 -2.14 26.08 15.18
C ALA A 96 -0.67 25.66 15.01
N VAL A 97 0.01 26.31 14.07
CA VAL A 97 1.46 26.10 13.87
C VAL A 97 2.20 26.75 15.05
N LYS A 98 2.96 25.95 15.82
CA LYS A 98 3.84 26.51 16.87
C LYS A 98 4.84 27.46 16.20
N PRO A 99 4.94 28.77 16.59
CA PRO A 99 5.94 29.63 16.03
C PRO A 99 7.32 29.06 16.37
N ALA A 100 8.16 28.91 15.34
CA ALA A 100 9.56 28.54 15.53
C ALA A 100 10.22 29.60 16.44
N VAL A 101 10.76 29.18 17.59
CA VAL A 101 11.53 30.03 18.48
C VAL A 101 12.75 30.52 17.68
N PRO A 102 12.98 31.83 17.50
CA PRO A 102 14.16 32.33 16.82
C PRO A 102 15.40 31.93 17.63
N LYS A 103 16.32 31.20 17.01
CA LYS A 103 17.68 31.06 17.55
C LYS A 103 18.34 32.45 17.45
N ASP A 104 18.58 33.06 18.58
CA ASP A 104 19.32 34.32 18.68
C ASP A 104 20.67 34.20 17.96
N CYS A 105 20.80 35.02 16.93
CA CYS A 105 22.08 35.28 16.29
C CYS A 105 22.85 36.30 17.13
N HIS A 106 23.81 35.84 17.93
CA HIS A 106 24.83 36.71 18.46
C HIS A 106 25.96 36.90 17.43
N GLU A 107 25.98 38.06 16.80
CA GLU A 107 27.18 38.60 16.16
C GLU A 107 28.26 38.85 17.21
N GLY A 108 29.43 38.27 17.03
CA GLY A 108 30.62 38.49 17.85
C GLY A 108 31.85 38.66 16.97
N LYS A 109 32.37 39.87 16.94
CA LYS A 109 33.52 40.41 16.23
C LYS A 109 34.79 39.55 16.29
N ARG A 110 35.52 39.55 15.15
CA ARG A 110 36.94 39.16 14.99
C ARG A 110 37.87 39.88 15.97
N VAL A 111 38.81 39.14 16.59
CA VAL A 111 40.20 39.58 16.82
C VAL A 111 41.12 38.37 16.80
N LEU A 112 42.29 38.57 16.17
CA LEU A 112 43.37 37.63 15.94
C LEU A 112 44.22 37.36 17.17
N ASN A 113 44.97 36.24 17.07
CA ASN A 113 46.31 35.93 17.60
C ASN A 113 46.46 35.17 18.92
N GLY A 114 47.15 34.03 18.80
CA GLY A 114 48.29 33.78 19.68
C GLY A 114 48.33 32.43 20.42
N MET A 115 49.05 31.46 19.85
CA MET A 115 49.97 30.50 20.50
C MET A 115 49.51 29.67 21.71
N LEU A 116 49.69 28.34 21.52
CA LEU A 116 49.89 27.28 22.51
C LEU A 116 51.02 27.58 23.55
N PRO A 117 51.09 26.93 24.73
CA PRO A 117 51.45 25.53 24.82
C PRO A 117 50.86 24.69 26.04
N LYS A 118 51.05 23.41 25.89
CA LYS A 118 51.06 22.23 26.78
C LYS A 118 51.22 22.44 28.31
N SER A 119 50.52 21.65 29.13
CA SER A 119 51.08 20.49 29.91
C SER A 119 50.22 20.15 31.14
N GLN A 120 49.92 18.87 31.26
CA GLN A 120 50.20 17.87 32.32
C GLN A 120 49.38 17.92 33.65
N MET A 121 48.76 16.73 33.89
CA MET A 121 48.73 15.86 35.09
C MET A 121 48.18 16.46 36.40
N SER A 122 47.30 15.84 37.13
CA SER A 122 47.22 14.55 37.77
C SER A 122 46.16 14.53 38.86
N ASP A 123 45.56 13.39 39.03
CA ASP A 123 45.18 12.65 40.23
C ASP A 123 44.08 13.14 41.19
N THR A 124 43.27 12.18 41.46
CA THR A 124 42.72 11.57 42.69
C THR A 124 41.21 11.67 42.91
N LEU A 125 40.66 10.43 42.98
CA LEU A 125 39.36 9.99 43.46
C LEU A 125 39.15 10.34 44.98
N PRO A 126 37.94 10.25 45.57
CA PRO A 126 37.29 8.97 45.79
C PRO A 126 35.78 8.88 45.66
N ARG A 127 35.33 7.66 45.64
CA ARG A 127 34.02 7.01 45.64
C ARG A 127 33.01 7.57 46.64
N ASP A 128 31.73 7.53 46.23
CA ASP A 128 30.73 6.80 47.03
C ASP A 128 29.55 6.29 46.18
N VAL A 129 29.04 5.18 46.65
CA VAL A 129 28.13 4.19 46.12
C VAL A 129 26.69 4.65 46.34
N THR A 130 25.78 4.48 45.41
CA THR A 130 24.51 3.72 45.53
C THR A 130 23.51 4.06 44.41
N ASP A 131 22.97 3.03 43.92
CA ASP A 131 21.66 2.65 43.42
C ASP A 131 21.55 2.39 41.90
N THR A 132 21.56 1.10 41.66
CA THR A 132 21.22 0.43 40.42
C THR A 132 19.71 0.35 40.23
N LEU A 133 19.24 0.95 39.15
CA LEU A 133 17.99 0.53 38.47
C LEU A 133 18.34 0.05 37.07
N PRO A 134 17.73 -1.02 36.57
CA PRO A 134 18.11 -1.62 35.28
C PRO A 134 17.72 -0.69 34.14
N ARG A 135 18.68 -0.38 33.29
CA ARG A 135 18.41 0.22 31.98
C ARG A 135 17.79 -0.85 31.09
N ASP A 136 16.60 -0.58 30.61
CA ASP A 136 16.00 -1.27 29.48
C ASP A 136 17.00 -1.28 28.33
N VAL A 137 17.42 -2.50 27.97
CA VAL A 137 18.14 -2.76 26.74
C VAL A 137 17.12 -2.72 25.62
N THR A 138 16.85 -1.55 25.08
CA THR A 138 16.24 -1.45 23.76
C THR A 138 17.30 -1.91 22.77
N ASP A 139 17.07 -3.07 22.19
CA ASP A 139 17.79 -3.60 21.03
C ASP A 139 17.77 -2.55 19.91
N THR A 140 18.81 -1.77 19.81
CA THR A 140 19.08 -0.94 18.64
C THR A 140 19.66 -1.83 17.56
N LEU A 141 18.81 -2.44 16.74
CA LEU A 141 19.19 -2.90 15.42
C LEU A 141 19.92 -1.75 14.71
N PRO A 142 21.01 -2.01 14.00
CA PRO A 142 21.74 -0.97 13.28
C PRO A 142 20.77 -0.30 12.31
N ARG A 143 20.48 1.01 12.50
CA ARG A 143 19.84 1.81 11.48
C ARG A 143 20.74 1.78 10.27
N GLU A 144 20.36 1.00 9.26
CA GLU A 144 20.97 1.13 7.94
C GLU A 144 20.77 2.59 7.50
N ASP A 145 21.87 3.30 7.32
CA ASP A 145 21.90 4.67 6.85
C ASP A 145 21.30 4.69 5.43
N LEU A 146 20.01 5.00 5.32
CA LEU A 146 19.35 5.22 4.05
C LEU A 146 19.87 6.56 3.50
N SER A 147 20.96 6.48 2.71
CA SER A 147 21.46 7.66 2.02
C SER A 147 20.40 8.20 1.05
N SER A 148 20.09 9.49 1.14
CA SER A 148 19.12 10.13 0.26
C SER A 148 19.49 9.90 -1.21
N PRO A 149 18.55 9.48 -2.07
CA PRO A 149 18.72 9.44 -3.52
C PRO A 149 19.05 10.82 -4.07
N SER A 150 19.43 10.86 -5.32
CA SER A 150 19.60 12.11 -6.09
C SER A 150 19.25 11.84 -7.53
N TYR A 151 18.96 12.88 -8.28
CA TYR A 151 18.75 12.78 -9.72
C TYR A 151 19.66 13.74 -10.48
N ASP A 152 19.84 13.44 -11.77
CA ASP A 152 20.49 14.29 -12.75
C ASP A 152 19.77 14.12 -14.08
N TRP A 153 20.05 14.98 -15.05
CA TRP A 153 19.49 14.85 -16.38
C TRP A 153 20.48 15.29 -17.44
N PHE A 154 20.35 14.73 -18.61
CA PHE A 154 21.11 15.10 -19.79
C PHE A 154 20.25 14.99 -21.04
N GLN A 155 20.69 15.56 -22.14
CA GLN A 155 19.95 15.58 -23.37
C GLN A 155 20.81 15.26 -24.59
N THR A 156 20.15 14.79 -25.64
CA THR A 156 20.62 14.75 -27.02
C THR A 156 19.78 15.71 -27.87
N GLU A 157 19.98 15.74 -29.16
CA GLU A 157 19.11 16.50 -30.06
C GLU A 157 17.65 16.05 -30.00
N SER A 158 17.40 14.72 -29.85
CA SER A 158 16.08 14.11 -29.95
C SER A 158 15.49 13.64 -28.61
N SER A 159 16.27 13.60 -27.53
CA SER A 159 15.82 13.03 -26.27
C SER A 159 16.32 13.79 -25.06
N VAL A 160 15.58 13.63 -23.94
CA VAL A 160 15.99 14.02 -22.58
C VAL A 160 16.00 12.76 -21.74
N THR A 161 17.07 12.52 -20.98
CA THR A 161 17.21 11.41 -20.08
C THR A 161 17.31 11.93 -18.65
N ILE A 162 16.38 11.50 -17.80
CA ILE A 162 16.43 11.72 -16.36
C ILE A 162 17.02 10.49 -15.72
N VAL A 163 17.98 10.67 -14.84
CA VAL A 163 18.70 9.61 -14.16
C VAL A 163 18.51 9.75 -12.66
N VAL A 164 17.93 8.74 -12.02
CA VAL A 164 17.81 8.68 -10.57
C VAL A 164 18.86 7.72 -10.00
N TYR A 165 19.65 8.20 -9.07
CA TYR A 165 20.64 7.42 -8.33
C TYR A 165 20.06 7.06 -6.96
N THR A 166 19.54 5.85 -6.83
CA THR A 166 18.85 5.41 -5.61
C THR A 166 19.80 5.11 -4.47
N LYS A 167 21.08 4.90 -4.78
CA LYS A 167 22.15 4.45 -3.85
C LYS A 167 21.81 3.11 -3.17
N GLN A 168 20.84 2.38 -3.71
CA GLN A 168 20.43 1.05 -3.26
C GLN A 168 20.59 0.05 -4.39
N LYS A 169 21.27 -1.06 -4.11
CA LYS A 169 21.34 -2.19 -5.05
C LYS A 169 20.03 -2.96 -5.04
N ASN A 170 19.76 -3.70 -6.11
CA ASN A 170 18.61 -4.58 -6.26
C ASN A 170 17.25 -3.86 -6.26
N ILE A 171 17.22 -2.61 -6.74
CA ILE A 171 15.95 -1.96 -7.06
C ILE A 171 15.37 -2.60 -8.32
N SER A 172 14.10 -2.95 -8.30
CA SER A 172 13.40 -3.59 -9.42
C SER A 172 12.55 -2.59 -10.20
N LEU A 173 12.15 -2.97 -11.41
CA LEU A 173 11.34 -2.11 -12.29
C LEU A 173 9.95 -1.84 -11.73
N ASP A 174 9.38 -2.75 -10.96
CA ASP A 174 8.09 -2.60 -10.26
C ASP A 174 8.15 -1.62 -9.07
N SER A 175 9.36 -1.23 -8.66
CA SER A 175 9.57 -0.17 -7.67
C SER A 175 9.59 1.24 -8.27
N VAL A 176 9.41 1.36 -9.61
CA VAL A 176 9.47 2.64 -10.33
C VAL A 176 8.11 2.95 -10.94
N ILE A 177 7.61 4.14 -10.66
CA ILE A 177 6.34 4.62 -11.21
C ILE A 177 6.64 5.93 -11.95
N VAL A 178 6.20 6.03 -13.20
CA VAL A 178 6.38 7.25 -14.00
C VAL A 178 5.06 7.62 -14.64
N ASP A 179 4.67 8.87 -14.44
CA ASP A 179 3.51 9.50 -15.08
C ASP A 179 3.96 10.74 -15.83
N LEU A 180 3.55 10.83 -17.07
CA LEU A 180 3.75 11.99 -17.92
C LEU A 180 2.38 12.50 -18.35
N GLN A 181 1.91 13.59 -17.77
CA GLN A 181 0.59 14.17 -18.04
C GLN A 181 0.71 15.69 -18.11
N ASP A 182 0.05 16.31 -19.09
CA ASP A 182 -0.04 17.76 -19.25
C ASP A 182 1.34 18.47 -19.12
N ASP A 183 2.35 17.93 -19.84
CA ASP A 183 3.75 18.37 -19.78
C ASP A 183 4.41 18.28 -18.39
N SER A 184 3.80 17.61 -17.46
CA SER A 184 4.35 17.32 -16.14
C SER A 184 4.88 15.88 -16.07
N LEU A 185 6.12 15.73 -15.64
CA LEU A 185 6.73 14.44 -15.31
C LEU A 185 6.71 14.22 -13.81
N ARG A 186 6.07 13.13 -13.38
CA ARG A 186 6.13 12.62 -12.02
C ARG A 186 6.79 11.24 -12.03
N ALA A 187 8.01 11.15 -11.53
CA ALA A 187 8.75 9.90 -11.40
C ALA A 187 8.98 9.59 -9.93
N GLU A 188 8.48 8.45 -9.49
CA GLU A 188 8.56 7.97 -8.11
C GLU A 188 9.36 6.68 -8.05
N ALA A 189 10.40 6.63 -7.20
CA ALA A 189 11.17 5.44 -6.91
C ALA A 189 10.85 4.99 -5.47
N ILE A 190 10.31 3.79 -5.30
CA ILE A 190 10.01 3.21 -4.00
C ILE A 190 11.24 2.45 -3.52
N ILE A 191 11.82 2.91 -2.40
CA ILE A 191 13.06 2.38 -1.84
C ILE A 191 12.76 1.93 -0.41
N LYS A 192 12.60 0.63 -0.21
CA LYS A 192 12.12 0.03 1.06
C LYS A 192 10.76 0.61 1.44
N ASP A 193 10.68 1.37 2.53
CA ASP A 193 9.49 2.03 3.07
C ASP A 193 9.44 3.54 2.77
N HIS A 194 10.33 4.03 1.90
CA HIS A 194 10.42 5.43 1.49
C HIS A 194 10.12 5.59 0.00
N SER A 195 9.69 6.78 -0.36
CA SER A 195 9.47 7.21 -1.74
C SER A 195 10.38 8.40 -2.05
N TYR A 196 11.12 8.30 -3.16
CA TYR A 196 11.86 9.40 -3.76
C TYR A 196 11.11 9.92 -4.97
N LEU A 197 10.83 11.21 -5.00
CA LEU A 197 9.98 11.84 -6.02
C LEU A 197 10.73 12.89 -6.84
N VAL A 198 10.80 12.69 -8.15
CA VAL A 198 11.15 13.73 -9.14
C VAL A 198 9.85 14.23 -9.78
N HIS A 199 9.46 15.48 -9.56
CA HIS A 199 8.21 16.05 -10.04
C HIS A 199 8.44 17.42 -10.67
N VAL A 200 8.33 17.50 -11.99
CA VAL A 200 8.73 18.67 -12.79
C VAL A 200 7.69 18.97 -13.86
N GLY A 201 7.31 20.24 -14.01
CA GLY A 201 6.69 20.74 -15.23
C GLY A 201 7.79 20.93 -16.27
N LEU A 202 7.77 20.12 -17.34
CA LEU A 202 8.85 20.08 -18.34
C LEU A 202 8.96 21.42 -19.09
N SER A 203 10.18 21.85 -19.40
CA SER A 203 10.43 23.12 -20.09
C SER A 203 9.96 23.14 -21.54
N HIS A 204 9.83 21.98 -22.19
CA HIS A 204 9.34 21.81 -23.56
C HIS A 204 8.55 20.52 -23.69
N GLU A 205 7.74 20.43 -24.73
CA GLU A 205 6.91 19.28 -25.03
C GLU A 205 7.72 18.03 -25.39
N VAL A 206 7.24 16.88 -24.91
CA VAL A 206 7.77 15.56 -25.22
C VAL A 206 6.69 14.67 -25.82
N GLN A 207 7.10 13.56 -26.44
CA GLN A 207 6.17 12.55 -26.90
C GLN A 207 5.59 11.79 -25.71
N GLU A 208 4.36 11.26 -25.85
CA GLU A 208 3.71 10.47 -24.82
C GLU A 208 4.45 9.17 -24.48
N ASN A 209 5.18 8.63 -25.45
CA ASN A 209 5.96 7.40 -25.28
C ASN A 209 7.32 7.72 -24.68
N PHE A 210 7.64 7.02 -23.60
CA PHE A 210 8.95 7.07 -22.96
C PHE A 210 9.41 5.65 -22.59
N SER A 211 10.67 5.51 -22.21
CA SER A 211 11.18 4.25 -21.70
C SER A 211 11.74 4.41 -20.30
N VAL A 212 11.55 3.37 -19.48
CA VAL A 212 12.11 3.26 -18.14
C VAL A 212 13.04 2.07 -18.11
N ARG A 213 14.26 2.26 -17.62
CA ARG A 213 15.26 1.22 -17.45
C ARG A 213 15.85 1.27 -16.05
N VAL A 214 15.92 0.13 -15.41
CA VAL A 214 16.58 -0.04 -14.11
C VAL A 214 17.88 -0.81 -14.28
N ILE A 215 18.95 -0.30 -13.69
CA ILE A 215 20.26 -0.95 -13.63
C ILE A 215 20.47 -1.39 -12.19
N GLU A 216 20.01 -2.59 -11.87
CA GLU A 216 19.83 -3.12 -10.51
C GLU A 216 21.13 -3.14 -9.71
N ASN A 217 22.24 -3.59 -10.31
CA ASN A 217 23.53 -3.77 -9.65
C ASN A 217 24.19 -2.47 -9.17
N VAL A 218 23.77 -1.32 -9.74
CA VAL A 218 24.24 0.02 -9.35
C VAL A 218 23.16 0.90 -8.74
N GLY A 219 21.91 0.45 -8.74
CA GLY A 219 20.78 1.22 -8.21
C GLY A 219 20.50 2.49 -9.01
N LYS A 220 20.48 2.38 -10.33
CA LYS A 220 20.28 3.50 -11.25
C LYS A 220 19.00 3.29 -12.05
N ILE A 221 18.17 4.34 -12.14
CA ILE A 221 16.96 4.38 -12.95
C ILE A 221 17.17 5.40 -14.07
N GLU A 222 16.89 5.03 -15.30
CA GLU A 222 16.94 5.90 -16.47
C GLU A 222 15.54 6.03 -17.06
N ILE A 223 15.06 7.27 -17.21
CA ILE A 223 13.81 7.62 -17.84
C ILE A 223 14.13 8.43 -19.09
N VAL A 224 13.84 7.88 -20.27
CA VAL A 224 14.16 8.51 -21.55
C VAL A 224 12.90 9.04 -22.20
N LEU A 225 12.80 10.36 -22.30
CA LEU A 225 11.72 11.08 -22.96
C LEU A 225 12.16 11.48 -24.38
N GLN A 226 11.27 11.32 -25.37
CA GLN A 226 11.52 11.79 -26.73
C GLN A 226 10.99 13.23 -26.89
N LYS A 227 11.84 14.13 -27.35
CA LYS A 227 11.45 15.51 -27.63
C LYS A 227 10.46 15.55 -28.81
N LYS A 228 9.47 16.44 -28.76
CA LYS A 228 8.66 16.74 -29.95
C LYS A 228 9.43 17.61 -30.96
N GLU A 229 10.23 18.54 -30.45
CA GLU A 229 11.07 19.43 -31.25
C GLU A 229 12.55 19.29 -30.84
N SER A 230 13.45 19.32 -31.82
CA SER A 230 14.90 19.23 -31.60
C SER A 230 15.48 20.55 -31.07
N VAL A 231 15.01 21.00 -29.91
CA VAL A 231 15.51 22.22 -29.23
C VAL A 231 16.42 21.86 -28.07
N SER A 232 17.40 22.72 -27.80
CA SER A 232 18.27 22.57 -26.64
C SER A 232 17.58 23.12 -25.38
N TRP A 233 17.39 22.26 -24.37
CA TRP A 233 16.81 22.64 -23.10
C TRP A 233 17.85 23.32 -22.21
N GLN A 234 17.53 24.44 -21.60
CA GLN A 234 18.39 25.15 -20.66
C GLN A 234 18.22 24.64 -19.23
N CYS A 235 17.05 24.12 -18.90
CA CYS A 235 16.70 23.46 -17.64
C CYS A 235 15.72 22.31 -17.93
N LEU A 236 15.57 21.39 -16.99
CA LEU A 236 14.61 20.30 -17.12
C LEU A 236 13.16 20.82 -17.09
N GLY A 237 12.93 21.84 -16.27
CA GLY A 237 11.63 22.47 -16.11
C GLY A 237 11.42 23.06 -14.72
N ASP A 238 10.18 23.43 -14.39
CA ASP A 238 9.81 24.02 -13.12
C ASP A 238 9.55 22.92 -12.07
N HIS A 239 10.10 23.09 -10.88
CA HIS A 239 9.89 22.16 -9.78
C HIS A 239 8.44 22.24 -9.27
N LEU A 240 7.77 21.09 -9.19
CA LEU A 240 6.41 20.97 -8.67
C LEU A 240 6.43 20.45 -7.22
N GLU A 241 5.23 20.32 -6.64
CA GLU A 241 5.07 19.91 -5.23
C GLU A 241 5.83 18.62 -4.89
N LYS A 242 6.55 18.62 -3.77
CA LYS A 242 7.38 17.52 -3.27
C LYS A 242 8.51 17.07 -4.22
N HIS A 243 8.90 17.91 -5.20
CA HIS A 243 10.04 17.61 -6.04
C HIS A 243 11.32 17.41 -5.22
N ASP A 244 12.16 16.46 -5.66
CA ASP A 244 13.43 16.05 -5.02
C ASP A 244 13.27 15.74 -3.51
N SER A 245 12.14 15.12 -3.15
CA SER A 245 11.83 14.71 -1.78
C SER A 245 12.05 13.22 -1.57
N PHE A 246 12.64 12.86 -0.42
CA PHE A 246 12.78 11.48 0.03
C PHE A 246 12.11 11.34 1.39
N ILE A 247 10.90 10.81 1.39
CA ILE A 247 10.02 10.75 2.57
C ILE A 247 9.43 9.34 2.75
N PRO A 248 9.02 8.97 3.97
CA PRO A 248 8.31 7.71 4.18
C PRO A 248 7.11 7.59 3.22
N LYS A 249 6.95 6.40 2.61
CA LYS A 249 5.87 6.17 1.63
C LYS A 249 4.48 6.47 2.19
N LYS A 250 4.27 6.21 3.48
CA LYS A 250 3.02 6.55 4.19
C LYS A 250 2.67 8.05 4.14
N ASP A 251 3.65 8.94 3.95
CA ASP A 251 3.49 10.41 3.96
C ASP A 251 3.37 11.01 2.55
N THR A 252 3.53 10.19 1.49
CA THR A 252 3.49 10.67 0.09
C THR A 252 2.09 11.03 -0.38
N GLY A 253 1.05 10.42 0.19
CA GLY A 253 -0.31 10.48 -0.32
C GLY A 253 -0.53 9.59 -1.55
N LEU A 254 -1.79 9.33 -1.89
CA LEU A 254 -2.14 8.50 -3.03
C LEU A 254 -2.26 9.37 -4.30
N TYR A 255 -1.51 9.02 -5.33
CA TYR A 255 -1.64 9.62 -6.65
C TYR A 255 -2.52 8.73 -7.54
N TYR A 256 -3.57 9.28 -8.15
CA TYR A 256 -4.56 8.55 -8.93
C TYR A 256 -4.41 8.82 -10.42
N ARG A 257 -4.55 7.76 -11.23
CA ARG A 257 -4.52 7.76 -12.70
C ARG A 257 -5.90 7.38 -13.23
N ARG A 258 -6.34 8.05 -14.27
CA ARG A 258 -7.60 7.71 -14.97
C ARG A 258 -7.35 6.54 -15.92
N CYS A 259 -7.73 5.34 -15.51
CA CYS A 259 -7.63 4.13 -16.32
C CYS A 259 -8.96 3.83 -17.02
N GLN A 260 -8.90 3.39 -18.28
CA GLN A 260 -10.08 3.11 -19.08
C GLN A 260 -10.53 1.66 -18.92
N LEU A 261 -11.82 1.43 -18.71
CA LEU A 261 -12.41 0.08 -18.70
C LEU A 261 -12.43 -0.47 -20.15
N ILE A 262 -11.73 -1.58 -20.38
CA ILE A 262 -11.58 -2.21 -21.70
C ILE A 262 -12.46 -3.44 -21.84
N SER A 263 -12.53 -4.27 -20.79
CA SER A 263 -13.43 -5.42 -20.77
C SER A 263 -13.96 -5.70 -19.37
N LYS A 264 -15.09 -6.38 -19.33
CA LYS A 264 -15.74 -6.88 -18.13
C LYS A 264 -16.36 -8.24 -18.46
N GLU A 265 -15.86 -9.29 -17.83
CA GLU A 265 -16.23 -10.68 -18.13
C GLU A 265 -16.75 -11.37 -16.86
N ASP A 266 -17.81 -12.18 -17.01
CA ASP A 266 -18.36 -12.98 -15.93
C ASP A 266 -17.44 -14.16 -15.63
N VAL A 267 -17.01 -14.30 -14.37
CA VAL A 267 -16.17 -15.41 -13.90
C VAL A 267 -16.98 -16.39 -13.06
N THR A 268 -17.84 -15.87 -12.20
CA THR A 268 -18.86 -16.64 -11.47
C THR A 268 -20.19 -15.87 -11.54
N HIS A 269 -21.25 -16.39 -10.93
CA HIS A 269 -22.55 -15.74 -10.89
C HIS A 269 -22.51 -14.30 -10.30
N ASP A 270 -21.52 -13.99 -9.45
CA ASP A 270 -21.41 -12.72 -8.75
C ASP A 270 -19.99 -12.09 -8.82
N THR A 271 -19.06 -12.69 -9.57
CA THR A 271 -17.69 -12.19 -9.71
C THR A 271 -17.36 -11.90 -11.16
N ARG A 272 -16.74 -10.73 -11.42
CA ARG A 272 -16.33 -10.25 -12.73
C ARG A 272 -14.81 -10.10 -12.81
N LEU A 273 -14.24 -10.37 -13.99
CA LEU A 273 -12.89 -9.98 -14.36
C LEU A 273 -12.96 -8.63 -15.11
N PHE A 274 -12.44 -7.59 -14.51
CA PHE A 274 -12.31 -6.26 -15.10
C PHE A 274 -10.91 -6.09 -15.68
N CYS A 275 -10.82 -5.59 -16.92
CA CYS A 275 -9.58 -5.17 -17.55
C CYS A 275 -9.55 -3.65 -17.67
N LEU A 276 -8.58 -3.01 -17.04
CA LEU A 276 -8.35 -1.56 -17.12
C LEU A 276 -7.08 -1.28 -17.92
N MET A 277 -7.15 -0.33 -18.85
CA MET A 277 -6.01 0.17 -19.59
C MET A 277 -5.42 1.38 -18.87
N LEU A 278 -4.13 1.33 -18.59
CA LEU A 278 -3.36 2.47 -18.09
C LEU A 278 -3.26 3.58 -19.15
N PRO A 279 -3.14 4.85 -18.76
CA PRO A 279 -2.79 5.92 -19.68
C PRO A 279 -1.52 5.57 -20.49
N PRO A 280 -1.42 5.92 -21.78
CA PRO A 280 -0.25 5.59 -22.62
C PRO A 280 1.05 6.13 -22.05
N SER A 281 0.97 7.24 -21.34
CA SER A 281 2.08 7.98 -20.72
C SER A 281 2.34 7.58 -19.28
N THR A 282 1.99 6.34 -18.88
CA THR A 282 2.19 5.82 -17.52
C THR A 282 3.02 4.54 -17.56
N HIS A 283 4.04 4.48 -16.69
CA HIS A 283 4.72 3.26 -16.31
C HIS A 283 4.33 2.91 -14.87
N LEU A 284 3.60 1.82 -14.70
CA LEU A 284 3.15 1.31 -13.42
C LEU A 284 3.12 -0.21 -13.45
N GLN A 285 3.88 -0.83 -12.56
CA GLN A 285 3.78 -2.25 -12.24
C GLN A 285 3.35 -2.39 -10.78
N VAL A 286 2.45 -3.32 -10.51
CA VAL A 286 2.04 -3.61 -9.14
C VAL A 286 2.86 -4.80 -8.66
N PRO A 287 3.70 -4.65 -7.62
CA PRO A 287 4.50 -5.74 -7.09
C PRO A 287 3.62 -6.91 -6.62
N VAL A 288 4.20 -8.12 -6.67
CA VAL A 288 3.51 -9.33 -6.22
C VAL A 288 2.93 -9.17 -4.82
N GLY A 289 1.68 -9.54 -4.64
CA GLY A 289 0.98 -9.47 -3.36
C GLY A 289 0.58 -8.06 -2.91
N GLN A 290 0.90 -7.01 -3.66
CA GLN A 290 0.44 -5.66 -3.37
C GLN A 290 -0.89 -5.35 -4.06
N HIS A 291 -1.58 -4.33 -3.56
CA HIS A 291 -2.87 -3.88 -4.07
C HIS A 291 -2.79 -2.42 -4.54
N VAL A 292 -3.80 -1.99 -5.25
CA VAL A 292 -4.05 -0.58 -5.60
C VAL A 292 -5.42 -0.18 -5.06
N TYR A 293 -5.65 1.12 -4.92
CA TYR A 293 -6.98 1.64 -4.60
C TYR A 293 -7.71 2.03 -5.88
N LEU A 294 -8.92 1.52 -6.02
CA LEU A 294 -9.88 2.00 -7.01
C LEU A 294 -10.77 3.07 -6.37
N LYS A 295 -10.96 4.20 -7.08
CA LYS A 295 -11.74 5.33 -6.62
C LYS A 295 -12.83 5.66 -7.63
N LEU A 296 -14.07 5.75 -7.14
CA LEU A 296 -15.27 6.16 -7.90
C LEU A 296 -16.04 7.23 -7.15
N SER A 297 -16.71 8.10 -7.90
CA SER A 297 -17.70 9.03 -7.34
C SER A 297 -19.05 8.35 -7.33
N VAL A 298 -19.62 8.12 -6.16
CA VAL A 298 -20.94 7.51 -5.96
C VAL A 298 -21.84 8.52 -5.26
N THR A 299 -22.90 8.95 -5.91
CA THR A 299 -23.87 9.96 -5.40
C THR A 299 -23.21 11.25 -4.88
N GLY A 300 -22.08 11.66 -5.49
CA GLY A 300 -21.33 12.87 -5.12
C GLY A 300 -20.31 12.69 -3.99
N ALA A 301 -20.13 11.47 -3.48
CA ALA A 301 -19.06 11.12 -2.55
C ALA A 301 -17.99 10.27 -3.26
N GLU A 302 -16.71 10.53 -2.99
CA GLU A 302 -15.64 9.66 -3.46
C GLU A 302 -15.53 8.45 -2.54
N ILE A 303 -15.68 7.26 -3.13
CA ILE A 303 -15.49 5.98 -2.44
C ILE A 303 -14.20 5.35 -2.96
N VAL A 304 -13.37 4.90 -2.04
CA VAL A 304 -12.09 4.27 -2.31
C VAL A 304 -12.09 2.86 -1.73
N LYS A 305 -11.63 1.87 -2.51
CA LYS A 305 -11.51 0.47 -2.07
C LYS A 305 -10.25 -0.17 -2.60
N PRO A 306 -9.54 -0.98 -1.79
CA PRO A 306 -8.36 -1.72 -2.20
C PRO A 306 -8.72 -2.94 -3.05
N TYR A 307 -7.94 -3.20 -4.09
CA TYR A 307 -8.04 -4.39 -4.93
C TYR A 307 -6.66 -4.86 -5.34
N THR A 308 -6.41 -6.16 -5.18
CA THR A 308 -5.18 -6.79 -5.66
C THR A 308 -5.34 -7.15 -7.13
N PRO A 309 -4.47 -6.65 -8.02
CA PRO A 309 -4.47 -7.08 -9.41
C PRO A 309 -4.18 -8.57 -9.55
N VAL A 310 -4.68 -9.15 -10.63
CA VAL A 310 -4.44 -10.54 -11.01
C VAL A 310 -3.90 -10.60 -12.45
N SER A 311 -3.43 -11.76 -12.90
CA SER A 311 -3.22 -12.03 -14.33
C SER A 311 -4.57 -12.17 -15.05
N ASP A 312 -4.56 -12.07 -16.37
CA ASP A 312 -5.73 -12.32 -17.21
C ASP A 312 -6.23 -13.77 -17.12
N SER A 313 -5.31 -14.71 -16.85
CA SER A 313 -5.57 -16.15 -16.69
C SER A 313 -4.47 -16.81 -15.87
N LEU A 314 -4.81 -17.89 -15.16
CA LEU A 314 -3.82 -18.79 -14.53
C LEU A 314 -3.12 -19.72 -15.53
N LEU A 315 -3.66 -19.85 -16.72
CA LEU A 315 -3.20 -20.81 -17.73
C LEU A 315 -2.42 -20.14 -18.87
N SER A 316 -2.22 -18.82 -18.83
CA SER A 316 -1.36 -18.12 -19.77
C SER A 316 0.01 -18.80 -19.79
N ASP A 317 0.46 -19.23 -20.95
CA ASP A 317 1.79 -19.83 -21.06
C ASP A 317 2.81 -18.77 -20.60
N PHE A 318 3.54 -19.06 -19.53
CA PHE A 318 4.59 -18.22 -18.95
C PHE A 318 5.69 -17.82 -19.95
N LYS A 319 5.55 -18.24 -21.22
CA LYS A 319 6.52 -18.05 -22.31
C LYS A 319 6.09 -17.09 -23.40
N GLU A 320 4.82 -16.71 -23.48
CA GLU A 320 4.42 -15.67 -24.43
C GLU A 320 4.71 -14.30 -23.83
N PRO A 321 5.47 -13.43 -24.55
CA PRO A 321 5.60 -12.06 -24.12
C PRO A 321 4.20 -11.44 -24.16
N VAL A 322 3.68 -11.10 -22.97
CA VAL A 322 2.45 -10.33 -22.84
C VAL A 322 2.55 -9.13 -23.78
N LEU A 323 1.59 -8.98 -24.67
CA LEU A 323 1.49 -7.82 -25.56
C LEU A 323 1.55 -6.56 -24.69
N SER A 324 2.72 -5.88 -24.70
CA SER A 324 3.02 -4.72 -23.86
C SER A 324 2.78 -4.96 -22.36
N PRO A 325 3.76 -5.54 -21.63
CA PRO A 325 3.71 -5.56 -20.18
C PRO A 325 3.51 -4.13 -19.69
N ASN A 326 2.60 -3.92 -18.76
CA ASN A 326 2.27 -2.63 -18.13
C ASN A 326 1.23 -1.75 -18.85
N LYS A 327 0.51 -2.27 -19.83
CA LYS A 327 -0.59 -1.53 -20.44
C LYS A 327 -1.95 -1.79 -19.78
N TYR A 328 -2.13 -2.99 -19.26
CA TYR A 328 -3.40 -3.45 -18.70
C TYR A 328 -3.24 -3.93 -17.26
N ILE A 329 -4.27 -3.67 -16.44
CA ILE A 329 -4.40 -4.20 -15.09
C ILE A 329 -5.72 -4.94 -14.99
N TYR A 330 -5.70 -6.16 -14.46
CA TYR A 330 -6.87 -7.02 -14.30
C TYR A 330 -7.26 -7.15 -12.85
N PHE A 331 -8.58 -7.17 -12.59
CA PHE A 331 -9.13 -7.32 -11.24
C PHE A 331 -10.28 -8.31 -11.23
N LEU A 332 -10.22 -9.29 -10.33
CA LEU A 332 -11.35 -10.15 -9.97
C LEU A 332 -12.13 -9.48 -8.85
N ILE A 333 -13.35 -9.04 -9.15
CA ILE A 333 -14.16 -8.29 -8.20
C ILE A 333 -15.52 -8.94 -8.04
N LYS A 334 -15.84 -9.29 -6.78
CA LYS A 334 -17.17 -9.77 -6.39
C LYS A 334 -18.14 -8.61 -6.28
N ILE A 335 -19.29 -8.76 -6.92
CA ILE A 335 -20.35 -7.74 -6.93
C ILE A 335 -21.29 -7.99 -5.76
N TYR A 336 -21.36 -7.05 -4.85
CA TYR A 336 -22.25 -7.08 -3.69
C TYR A 336 -23.47 -6.20 -3.97
N PRO A 337 -24.67 -6.77 -4.25
CA PRO A 337 -25.83 -5.98 -4.67
C PRO A 337 -26.26 -4.90 -3.67
N ALA A 338 -26.04 -5.15 -2.38
CA ALA A 338 -26.32 -4.18 -1.31
C ALA A 338 -25.14 -3.25 -0.99
N GLY A 339 -23.99 -3.42 -1.66
CA GLY A 339 -22.80 -2.57 -1.49
C GLY A 339 -22.96 -1.23 -2.20
N LEU A 340 -22.13 -0.25 -1.80
CA LEU A 340 -22.13 1.07 -2.43
C LEU A 340 -21.18 1.17 -3.62
N PHE A 341 -20.05 0.46 -3.58
CA PHE A 341 -18.96 0.59 -4.56
C PHE A 341 -19.11 -0.39 -5.73
N THR A 342 -19.26 -1.69 -5.44
CA THR A 342 -19.21 -2.72 -6.48
C THR A 342 -20.41 -2.70 -7.44
N PRO A 343 -21.66 -2.33 -7.04
CA PRO A 343 -22.73 -2.14 -8.01
C PRO A 343 -22.48 -0.95 -8.96
N GLU A 344 -21.89 0.14 -8.49
CA GLU A 344 -21.55 1.28 -9.35
C GLU A 344 -20.40 0.93 -10.30
N LEU A 345 -19.40 0.18 -9.81
CA LEU A 345 -18.35 -0.35 -10.67
C LEU A 345 -18.92 -1.27 -11.77
N ASP A 346 -19.89 -2.12 -11.41
CA ASP A 346 -20.54 -3.03 -12.38
C ASP A 346 -21.42 -2.30 -13.40
N ARG A 347 -21.91 -1.09 -13.09
CA ARG A 347 -22.64 -0.23 -14.05
C ARG A 347 -21.77 0.45 -15.08
N LEU A 348 -20.47 0.57 -14.83
CA LEU A 348 -19.55 1.17 -15.81
C LEU A 348 -19.64 0.46 -17.15
N GLN A 349 -19.62 1.25 -18.23
CA GLN A 349 -19.57 0.77 -19.59
C GLN A 349 -18.15 0.69 -20.08
N ILE A 350 -17.89 -0.17 -21.08
CA ILE A 350 -16.60 -0.20 -21.77
C ILE A 350 -16.33 1.17 -22.36
N GLY A 351 -15.15 1.71 -22.10
CA GLY A 351 -14.76 3.08 -22.44
C GLY A 351 -14.83 4.07 -21.29
N ASP A 352 -15.57 3.76 -20.20
CA ASP A 352 -15.60 4.59 -19.00
C ASP A 352 -14.25 4.57 -18.26
N PHE A 353 -14.08 5.53 -17.36
CA PHE A 353 -12.83 5.70 -16.62
C PHE A 353 -13.03 5.46 -15.12
N ILE A 354 -12.02 4.83 -14.52
CA ILE A 354 -11.89 4.66 -13.08
C ILE A 354 -10.53 5.16 -12.64
N SER A 355 -10.47 5.77 -11.45
CA SER A 355 -9.21 6.25 -10.87
C SER A 355 -8.51 5.12 -10.14
N VAL A 356 -7.22 4.89 -10.46
CA VAL A 356 -6.37 3.84 -9.91
C VAL A 356 -5.15 4.46 -9.24
N SER A 357 -4.85 4.07 -8.01
CA SER A 357 -3.68 4.57 -7.27
C SER A 357 -2.38 3.88 -7.69
N GLY A 358 -1.27 4.29 -7.08
CA GLY A 358 -0.03 3.51 -7.00
C GLY A 358 -0.19 2.27 -6.12
N PRO A 359 0.82 1.37 -6.14
CA PRO A 359 0.82 0.14 -5.34
C PRO A 359 0.93 0.44 -3.85
N GLU A 360 0.20 -0.34 -3.06
CA GLU A 360 0.24 -0.32 -1.60
C GLU A 360 0.28 -1.76 -1.06
N GLY A 361 0.81 -1.92 0.16
CA GLY A 361 0.93 -3.21 0.82
C GLY A 361 2.35 -3.48 1.32
N ASN A 362 2.48 -4.43 2.21
CA ASN A 362 3.71 -4.77 2.91
C ASN A 362 4.31 -6.13 2.52
N PHE A 363 3.67 -6.86 1.61
CA PHE A 363 4.21 -8.13 1.13
C PHE A 363 5.51 -7.90 0.34
N LYS A 364 6.52 -8.69 0.64
CA LYS A 364 7.84 -8.64 -0.02
C LYS A 364 8.19 -9.99 -0.59
N VAL A 365 8.42 -10.07 -1.88
CA VAL A 365 8.85 -11.33 -2.54
C VAL A 365 10.17 -11.89 -1.99
N SER A 366 11.00 -11.05 -1.35
CA SER A 366 12.22 -11.50 -0.68
C SER A 366 11.94 -12.49 0.47
N THR A 367 10.76 -12.47 1.09
CA THR A 367 10.37 -13.45 2.12
C THR A 367 10.22 -14.86 1.54
N LEU A 368 10.00 -14.97 0.23
CA LEU A 368 9.88 -16.24 -0.47
C LEU A 368 11.24 -16.82 -0.90
N GLN A 369 12.34 -16.09 -0.71
CA GLN A 369 13.67 -16.61 -0.99
C GLN A 369 13.95 -17.82 -0.10
N GLU A 370 14.46 -18.90 -0.71
CA GLU A 370 14.76 -20.17 -0.04
C GLU A 370 13.53 -20.93 0.53
N VAL A 371 12.28 -20.47 0.31
CA VAL A 371 11.07 -21.23 0.67
C VAL A 371 10.98 -22.45 -0.23
N GLU A 372 10.75 -23.60 0.39
CA GLU A 372 10.59 -24.90 -0.28
C GLU A 372 9.11 -25.34 -0.32
N ASP A 373 8.36 -25.04 0.74
CA ASP A 373 6.94 -25.37 0.89
C ASP A 373 6.14 -24.09 1.05
N LEU A 374 5.33 -23.75 0.05
CA LEU A 374 4.44 -22.60 0.09
C LEU A 374 2.99 -23.03 0.28
N PHE A 375 2.32 -22.50 1.29
CA PHE A 375 0.92 -22.79 1.58
C PHE A 375 0.10 -21.52 1.42
N LEU A 376 -0.97 -21.61 0.64
CA LEU A 376 -1.89 -20.52 0.34
C LEU A 376 -3.27 -20.84 0.92
N LEU A 377 -3.79 -19.99 1.78
CA LEU A 377 -5.11 -20.10 2.40
C LEU A 377 -5.97 -18.94 1.91
N ALA A 378 -6.99 -19.23 1.12
CA ALA A 378 -7.84 -18.19 0.53
C ALA A 378 -9.31 -18.43 0.86
N ALA A 379 -10.08 -17.35 1.10
CA ALA A 379 -11.53 -17.41 1.19
C ALA A 379 -12.18 -16.38 0.25
N GLY A 380 -13.03 -16.87 -0.67
CA GLY A 380 -13.70 -16.02 -1.67
C GLY A 380 -12.70 -15.18 -2.48
N THR A 381 -12.92 -13.86 -2.54
CA THR A 381 -12.01 -12.93 -3.25
C THR A 381 -10.65 -12.75 -2.59
N GLY A 382 -10.42 -13.25 -1.37
CA GLY A 382 -9.08 -13.39 -0.81
C GLY A 382 -8.15 -14.28 -1.63
N PHE A 383 -8.66 -14.88 -2.68
CA PHE A 383 -7.89 -15.58 -3.71
C PHE A 383 -7.02 -14.64 -4.56
N THR A 384 -7.38 -13.36 -4.72
CA THR A 384 -6.68 -12.44 -5.65
C THR A 384 -5.20 -12.25 -5.35
N PRO A 385 -4.71 -12.02 -4.12
CA PRO A 385 -3.27 -11.96 -3.87
C PRO A 385 -2.57 -13.31 -4.08
N MET A 386 -3.28 -14.43 -3.88
CA MET A 386 -2.73 -15.76 -4.09
C MET A 386 -2.39 -16.03 -5.56
N VAL A 387 -3.12 -15.43 -6.50
CA VAL A 387 -2.85 -15.56 -7.95
C VAL A 387 -1.45 -15.06 -8.29
N THR A 388 -1.09 -13.86 -7.85
CA THR A 388 0.22 -13.27 -8.16
C THR A 388 1.35 -13.97 -7.43
N VAL A 389 1.14 -14.37 -6.16
CA VAL A 389 2.10 -15.14 -5.37
C VAL A 389 2.33 -16.52 -5.99
N LEU A 390 1.27 -17.23 -6.41
CA LEU A 390 1.34 -18.53 -7.06
C LEU A 390 2.12 -18.45 -8.38
N ASN A 391 1.78 -17.49 -9.24
CA ASN A 391 2.46 -17.27 -10.51
C ASN A 391 3.96 -16.98 -10.31
N TYR A 392 4.29 -16.11 -9.35
CA TYR A 392 5.67 -15.82 -8.99
C TYR A 392 6.39 -17.08 -8.50
N ALA A 393 5.79 -17.83 -7.58
CA ALA A 393 6.38 -19.02 -6.99
C ALA A 393 6.71 -20.07 -8.05
N LEU A 394 5.76 -20.37 -8.94
CA LEU A 394 5.94 -21.37 -10.00
C LEU A 394 6.97 -20.96 -11.06
N SER A 395 7.11 -19.65 -11.32
CA SER A 395 7.95 -19.11 -12.40
C SER A 395 9.37 -18.76 -11.95
N HIS A 396 9.56 -18.31 -10.69
CA HIS A 396 10.82 -17.69 -10.26
C HIS A 396 11.50 -18.39 -9.08
N MET A 397 10.77 -19.22 -8.29
CA MET A 397 11.38 -19.88 -7.13
C MET A 397 11.97 -21.22 -7.51
N SER A 398 13.31 -21.27 -7.64
CA SER A 398 14.05 -22.50 -7.93
C SER A 398 14.09 -23.47 -6.75
N SER A 399 13.97 -22.99 -5.51
CA SER A 399 13.92 -23.77 -4.27
C SER A 399 12.57 -24.45 -4.04
N LEU A 400 11.50 -24.02 -4.72
CA LEU A 400 10.14 -24.48 -4.50
C LEU A 400 9.98 -25.95 -4.81
N ARG A 401 9.64 -26.75 -3.78
CA ARG A 401 9.29 -28.18 -3.90
C ARG A 401 7.81 -28.36 -4.13
N LYS A 402 6.99 -27.61 -3.37
CA LYS A 402 5.53 -27.63 -3.54
C LYS A 402 4.90 -26.30 -3.18
N VAL A 403 3.78 -26.03 -3.81
CA VAL A 403 2.82 -25.01 -3.41
C VAL A 403 1.43 -25.63 -3.32
N LYS A 404 0.75 -25.41 -2.21
CA LYS A 404 -0.60 -25.92 -1.97
C LYS A 404 -1.55 -24.76 -1.73
N LEU A 405 -2.71 -24.80 -2.39
CA LEU A 405 -3.80 -23.83 -2.18
C LEU A 405 -4.97 -24.56 -1.49
N MET A 406 -5.39 -24.08 -0.33
CA MET A 406 -6.68 -24.43 0.28
C MET A 406 -7.64 -23.28 0.07
N PHE A 407 -8.70 -23.51 -0.70
CA PHE A 407 -9.59 -22.48 -1.18
C PHE A 407 -11.01 -22.66 -0.64
N PHE A 408 -11.38 -21.76 0.29
CA PHE A 408 -12.67 -21.77 0.97
C PHE A 408 -13.70 -20.94 0.20
N ASN A 409 -14.84 -21.53 -0.07
CA ASN A 409 -15.98 -20.88 -0.72
C ASN A 409 -17.30 -21.32 -0.07
N LYS A 410 -18.40 -20.68 -0.42
CA LYS A 410 -19.70 -21.04 0.10
C LYS A 410 -20.25 -22.26 -0.63
N THR A 411 -20.35 -22.19 -1.94
CA THR A 411 -20.87 -23.23 -2.84
C THR A 411 -19.89 -23.49 -3.98
N GLU A 412 -20.16 -24.49 -4.80
CA GLU A 412 -19.39 -24.83 -6.01
C GLU A 412 -19.35 -23.66 -7.01
N ASP A 413 -20.45 -22.93 -7.14
CA ASP A 413 -20.61 -21.82 -8.08
C ASP A 413 -19.82 -20.56 -7.67
N ASP A 414 -19.40 -20.48 -6.41
CA ASP A 414 -18.55 -19.41 -5.89
C ASP A 414 -17.06 -19.62 -6.19
N ILE A 415 -16.63 -20.82 -6.64
CA ILE A 415 -15.21 -21.13 -6.83
C ILE A 415 -14.67 -20.41 -8.05
N ILE A 416 -13.95 -19.31 -7.81
CA ILE A 416 -13.29 -18.50 -8.83
C ILE A 416 -12.24 -19.37 -9.56
N TRP A 417 -12.30 -19.42 -10.90
CA TRP A 417 -11.35 -20.11 -11.75
C TRP A 417 -11.14 -21.61 -11.43
N ARG A 418 -12.17 -22.30 -10.95
CA ARG A 418 -12.10 -23.72 -10.61
C ARG A 418 -11.45 -24.57 -11.70
N CYS A 419 -11.96 -24.51 -12.93
CA CYS A 419 -11.41 -25.28 -14.05
C CYS A 419 -9.96 -24.92 -14.37
N GLN A 420 -9.55 -23.66 -14.18
CA GLN A 420 -8.17 -23.25 -14.40
C GLN A 420 -7.24 -23.81 -13.32
N LEU A 421 -7.66 -23.78 -12.04
CA LEU A 421 -6.91 -24.34 -10.91
C LEU A 421 -6.73 -25.85 -11.05
N GLU A 422 -7.80 -26.59 -11.39
CA GLU A 422 -7.74 -28.02 -11.63
C GLU A 422 -6.81 -28.37 -12.82
N LYS A 423 -6.86 -27.60 -13.90
CA LYS A 423 -5.95 -27.78 -15.06
C LYS A 423 -4.51 -27.44 -14.70
N LEU A 424 -4.28 -26.41 -13.88
CA LEU A 424 -2.93 -26.05 -13.42
C LEU A 424 -2.35 -27.20 -12.56
N ALA A 425 -3.12 -27.76 -11.63
CA ALA A 425 -2.70 -28.89 -10.81
C ALA A 425 -2.36 -30.15 -11.63
N LEU A 426 -3.03 -30.36 -12.77
CA LEU A 426 -2.69 -31.44 -13.69
C LEU A 426 -1.39 -31.20 -14.48
N ARG A 427 -1.04 -29.94 -14.76
CA ARG A 427 0.14 -29.56 -15.55
C ARG A 427 1.40 -29.38 -14.72
N GLU A 428 1.27 -28.77 -13.54
CA GLU A 428 2.36 -28.39 -12.66
C GLU A 428 2.44 -29.30 -11.43
N LYS A 429 3.38 -30.21 -11.43
CA LYS A 429 3.54 -31.22 -10.38
C LYS A 429 3.84 -30.64 -8.98
N ARG A 430 4.31 -29.41 -8.93
CA ARG A 430 4.59 -28.72 -7.66
C ARG A 430 3.34 -28.07 -7.08
N PHE A 431 2.23 -27.99 -7.85
CA PHE A 431 1.00 -27.34 -7.43
C PHE A 431 -0.10 -28.34 -7.09
N ASP A 432 -0.77 -28.12 -5.97
CA ASP A 432 -1.95 -28.85 -5.54
C ASP A 432 -3.02 -27.89 -5.02
N VAL A 433 -4.30 -28.23 -5.22
CA VAL A 433 -5.43 -27.41 -4.78
C VAL A 433 -6.49 -28.25 -4.08
N GLU A 434 -6.93 -27.76 -2.92
CA GLU A 434 -8.03 -28.34 -2.15
C GLU A 434 -9.15 -27.32 -2.01
N PHE A 435 -10.37 -27.70 -2.41
CA PHE A 435 -11.55 -26.85 -2.24
C PHE A 435 -12.30 -27.25 -0.98
N VAL A 436 -12.70 -26.25 -0.18
CA VAL A 436 -13.50 -26.44 1.05
C VAL A 436 -14.76 -25.59 0.92
N LEU A 437 -15.92 -26.21 1.07
CA LEU A 437 -17.22 -25.55 0.93
C LEU A 437 -17.97 -25.49 2.26
N SER A 438 -18.53 -24.32 2.60
CA SER A 438 -19.32 -24.14 3.82
C SER A 438 -20.79 -24.52 3.65
N ALA A 439 -21.32 -24.51 2.42
CA ALA A 439 -22.68 -24.90 2.07
C ALA A 439 -22.70 -25.64 0.72
N PRO A 440 -22.06 -26.81 0.64
CA PRO A 440 -21.98 -27.58 -0.61
C PRO A 440 -23.31 -28.20 -1.02
N SER A 441 -23.41 -28.58 -2.29
CA SER A 441 -24.49 -29.44 -2.78
C SER A 441 -24.38 -30.86 -2.21
N PRO A 442 -25.48 -31.68 -2.25
CA PRO A 442 -25.42 -33.07 -1.81
C PRO A 442 -24.46 -33.96 -2.62
N GLU A 443 -24.16 -33.58 -3.86
CA GLU A 443 -23.23 -34.27 -4.75
C GLU A 443 -21.76 -33.92 -4.49
N TRP A 444 -21.48 -32.95 -3.62
CA TRP A 444 -20.12 -32.55 -3.29
C TRP A 444 -19.36 -33.62 -2.52
N ASN A 445 -18.26 -34.11 -3.09
CA ASN A 445 -17.42 -35.14 -2.47
C ASN A 445 -16.11 -34.58 -1.88
N GLY A 446 -15.91 -33.27 -1.92
CA GLY A 446 -14.72 -32.61 -1.38
C GLY A 446 -14.85 -32.24 0.10
N LYS A 447 -13.88 -31.48 0.60
CA LYS A 447 -13.86 -31.00 2.00
C LYS A 447 -15.02 -30.03 2.27
N GLN A 448 -15.50 -30.02 3.50
CA GLN A 448 -16.64 -29.21 3.94
C GLN A 448 -16.34 -28.46 5.25
N GLY A 449 -17.01 -27.35 5.45
CA GLY A 449 -16.97 -26.56 6.68
C GLY A 449 -16.19 -25.26 6.57
N HIS A 450 -15.79 -24.74 7.72
CA HIS A 450 -14.98 -23.54 7.87
C HIS A 450 -13.55 -23.91 8.22
N ILE A 451 -12.65 -22.91 8.20
CA ILE A 451 -11.27 -23.09 8.61
C ILE A 451 -11.21 -23.69 10.02
N SER A 452 -10.42 -24.71 10.20
CA SER A 452 -10.32 -25.44 11.46
C SER A 452 -8.93 -26.07 11.63
N ARG A 453 -8.55 -26.35 12.89
CA ARG A 453 -7.28 -26.99 13.20
C ARG A 453 -7.13 -28.35 12.50
N ALA A 454 -8.21 -29.14 12.40
CA ALA A 454 -8.20 -30.45 11.76
C ALA A 454 -7.84 -30.33 10.26
N LEU A 455 -8.52 -29.46 9.53
CA LEU A 455 -8.24 -29.19 8.12
C LEU A 455 -6.81 -28.70 7.89
N LEU A 456 -6.35 -27.74 8.73
CA LEU A 456 -4.99 -27.19 8.60
C LEU A 456 -3.93 -28.23 8.94
N SER A 457 -4.10 -29.06 9.97
CA SER A 457 -3.12 -30.11 10.32
C SER A 457 -2.94 -31.15 9.22
N GLU A 458 -4.00 -31.46 8.48
CA GLU A 458 -3.94 -32.36 7.33
C GLU A 458 -3.27 -31.69 6.12
N PHE A 459 -3.59 -30.43 5.89
CA PHE A 459 -3.13 -29.66 4.73
C PHE A 459 -1.65 -29.26 4.81
N LEU A 460 -1.17 -28.83 5.98
CA LEU A 460 0.14 -28.22 6.20
C LEU A 460 1.27 -29.24 6.38
N GLN A 461 1.27 -30.30 5.56
CA GLN A 461 2.32 -31.30 5.58
C GLN A 461 3.56 -30.78 4.86
N ARG A 462 4.67 -30.57 5.58
CA ARG A 462 5.95 -30.15 4.99
C ARG A 462 6.55 -31.28 4.13
N SER A 463 7.35 -30.92 3.12
CA SER A 463 8.07 -31.88 2.26
C SER A 463 9.15 -32.64 3.02
N SER A 464 9.74 -32.03 4.05
CA SER A 464 10.65 -32.64 5.01
C SER A 464 10.56 -31.90 6.35
N GLU A 465 11.07 -32.52 7.43
CA GLU A 465 11.06 -31.89 8.78
C GLU A 465 11.81 -30.54 8.81
N ASN A 466 12.81 -30.36 7.98
CA ASN A 466 13.66 -29.16 7.93
C ASN A 466 13.34 -28.26 6.73
N SER A 467 12.27 -28.51 5.96
CA SER A 467 11.94 -27.66 4.83
C SER A 467 11.44 -26.28 5.30
N ARG A 468 11.92 -25.22 4.63
CA ARG A 468 11.46 -23.85 4.89
C ARG A 468 10.05 -23.69 4.33
N ALA A 469 9.09 -23.51 5.21
CA ALA A 469 7.70 -23.28 4.86
C ALA A 469 7.36 -21.78 4.97
N PHE A 470 6.43 -21.33 4.15
CA PHE A 470 5.82 -20.01 4.23
C PHE A 470 4.33 -20.09 3.94
N LEU A 471 3.54 -19.33 4.66
CA LEU A 471 2.09 -19.34 4.58
C LEU A 471 1.56 -17.95 4.21
N CYS A 472 0.68 -17.93 3.22
CA CYS A 472 -0.08 -16.74 2.87
C CYS A 472 -1.56 -16.97 3.18
N ILE A 473 -2.21 -16.04 3.87
CA ILE A 473 -3.63 -16.12 4.19
C ILE A 473 -4.36 -14.84 3.79
N CYS A 474 -5.51 -14.97 3.14
CA CYS A 474 -6.38 -13.84 2.78
C CYS A 474 -7.84 -14.26 2.70
N GLY A 475 -8.72 -13.40 3.19
CA GLY A 475 -10.16 -13.60 3.15
C GLY A 475 -10.89 -12.54 3.97
N PRO A 476 -12.17 -12.75 4.30
CA PRO A 476 -12.86 -11.91 5.27
C PRO A 476 -12.11 -11.88 6.60
N THR A 477 -12.10 -10.73 7.30
CA THR A 477 -11.38 -10.53 8.57
C THR A 477 -11.54 -11.71 9.56
N PRO A 478 -12.75 -12.22 9.84
CA PRO A 478 -12.90 -13.34 10.76
C PRO A 478 -12.19 -14.64 10.30
N PHE A 479 -12.08 -14.85 8.98
CA PHE A 479 -11.35 -15.99 8.42
C PHE A 479 -9.84 -15.83 8.59
N THR A 480 -9.34 -14.64 8.30
CA THR A 480 -7.89 -14.34 8.39
C THR A 480 -7.43 -14.40 9.83
N ASP A 481 -8.15 -13.78 10.76
CA ASP A 481 -7.83 -13.76 12.19
C ASP A 481 -7.84 -15.14 12.80
N GLU A 482 -8.90 -15.91 12.55
CA GLU A 482 -9.00 -17.31 13.04
C GLU A 482 -7.92 -18.18 12.41
N GLY A 483 -7.64 -18.00 11.12
CA GLY A 483 -6.59 -18.73 10.43
C GLY A 483 -5.21 -18.47 11.04
N ILE A 484 -4.83 -17.22 11.26
CA ILE A 484 -3.56 -16.85 11.90
C ILE A 484 -3.47 -17.45 13.30
N ARG A 485 -4.53 -17.33 14.11
CA ARG A 485 -4.58 -17.94 15.43
C ARG A 485 -4.33 -19.46 15.39
N LEU A 486 -5.00 -20.17 14.46
CA LEU A 486 -4.84 -21.61 14.30
C LEU A 486 -3.43 -22.00 13.81
N LEU A 487 -2.80 -21.17 12.97
CA LEU A 487 -1.42 -21.40 12.51
C LEU A 487 -0.44 -21.28 13.68
N HIS A 488 -0.59 -20.29 14.56
CA HIS A 488 0.20 -20.19 15.79
C HIS A 488 -0.02 -21.42 16.72
N ASP A 489 -1.27 -21.89 16.87
CA ASP A 489 -1.58 -23.12 17.61
C ASP A 489 -0.93 -24.38 16.99
N LEU A 490 -0.53 -24.32 15.72
CA LEU A 490 0.21 -25.35 14.99
C LEU A 490 1.73 -25.12 14.96
N ASN A 491 2.22 -24.16 15.77
CA ASN A 491 3.62 -23.78 15.95
C ASN A 491 4.29 -23.14 14.71
N PHE A 492 3.53 -22.43 13.86
CA PHE A 492 4.12 -21.54 12.87
C PHE A 492 4.40 -20.18 13.50
N SER A 493 5.57 -19.59 13.21
CA SER A 493 5.98 -18.29 13.72
C SER A 493 5.46 -17.15 12.84
N ASP A 494 5.53 -15.90 13.35
CA ASP A 494 5.13 -14.71 12.58
C ASP A 494 5.95 -14.54 11.30
N ASP A 495 7.23 -14.96 11.28
CA ASP A 495 8.09 -14.87 10.08
C ASP A 495 7.69 -15.89 9.01
N GLU A 496 6.95 -16.94 9.36
CA GLU A 496 6.44 -17.96 8.42
C GLU A 496 5.04 -17.63 7.90
N ILE A 497 4.38 -16.60 8.44
CA ILE A 497 2.98 -16.27 8.12
C ILE A 497 2.88 -14.86 7.55
N HIS A 498 2.14 -14.71 6.46
CA HIS A 498 1.73 -13.41 5.93
C HIS A 498 0.21 -13.35 5.75
N GLY A 499 -0.44 -12.50 6.54
CA GLY A 499 -1.85 -12.15 6.39
C GLY A 499 -2.01 -10.96 5.46
N PHE A 500 -2.69 -11.14 4.33
CA PHE A 500 -3.08 -10.00 3.50
C PHE A 500 -4.28 -9.32 4.14
N THR A 501 -4.07 -8.10 4.62
CA THR A 501 -5.12 -7.20 5.12
C THR A 501 -5.32 -6.08 4.11
N ALA A 502 -6.56 -5.74 3.83
CA ALA A 502 -6.94 -4.67 2.92
C ALA A 502 -7.51 -3.47 3.68
#